data_3fd210fc2503f859d7b98656d88821fd
#
_entry.id   3fd210fc2503f859d7b98656d88821fd
#
_cell.length_a   1.000
_cell.length_b   1.000
_cell.length_c   1.000
_cell.angle_alpha   90.00
_cell.angle_beta   90.00
_cell.angle_gamma   90.00
#
_symmetry.space_group_name_H-M   'P 1'
#
loop_
_entity.id
_entity.type
_entity.pdbx_description
1 polymer ?
#
loop_
_entity_poly.entity_id
_entity_poly.type
_entity_poly.pdbx_seq_one_letter_code
_entity_poly.pdbx_strand_id
1 'polypeptide(L)'
;IFSFLFGSFSSSFLIEKLKENKKLNVFVLPTLIECLILSSIAIISNTGELKYPDLIVCLLLFAMGHQNSFVTKISNAVVRTTHLTGLFTDLGIELSQLFFPEYHPHREKIKATIKLRMYIICFFFLGGIIGGFLYSRLDLRLNTLILGVVILVISLFYDDIRYKLIATKRKYKQRKMVHHSH
;
A
#
# COMPACT_ATOMS: atom_id res chain seq x y z
N ILE A 1 -1.81 -18.09 9.09
CA ILE A 1 -1.16 -18.19 7.76
C ILE A 1 -2.21 -18.33 6.66
N PHE A 2 -3.19 -19.24 6.77
CA PHE A 2 -4.24 -19.42 5.75
C PHE A 2 -5.06 -18.15 5.51
N SER A 3 -5.42 -17.41 6.56
CA SER A 3 -6.14 -16.13 6.43
C SER A 3 -5.35 -15.08 5.63
N PHE A 4 -4.04 -15.00 5.87
CA PHE A 4 -3.15 -14.12 5.10
C PHE A 4 -3.09 -14.53 3.61
N LEU A 5 -2.93 -15.83 3.34
CA LEU A 5 -2.93 -16.36 1.97
C LEU A 5 -4.25 -16.04 1.25
N PHE A 6 -5.37 -16.24 1.95
CA PHE A 6 -6.71 -15.98 1.40
C PHE A 6 -6.94 -14.49 1.13
N GLY A 7 -6.47 -13.60 2.02
CA GLY A 7 -6.48 -12.16 1.81
C GLY A 7 -5.66 -11.75 0.59
N SER A 8 -4.46 -12.30 0.46
CA SER A 8 -3.57 -12.07 -0.68
C SER A 8 -4.17 -12.55 -2.01
N PHE A 9 -4.77 -13.73 -2.00
CA PHE A 9 -5.46 -14.30 -3.15
C PHE A 9 -6.67 -13.44 -3.57
N SER A 10 -7.54 -13.08 -2.62
CA SER A 10 -8.75 -12.31 -2.90
C SER A 10 -8.45 -10.93 -3.48
N SER A 11 -7.45 -10.22 -2.94
CA SER A 11 -6.98 -8.95 -3.49
C SER A 11 -6.47 -9.10 -4.92
N SER A 12 -5.60 -10.09 -5.15
CA SER A 12 -5.04 -10.35 -6.47
C SER A 12 -6.12 -10.70 -7.50
N PHE A 13 -7.04 -11.59 -7.14
CA PHE A 13 -8.16 -11.99 -7.98
C PHE A 13 -9.08 -10.80 -8.34
N LEU A 14 -9.39 -9.97 -7.34
CA LEU A 14 -10.21 -8.79 -7.53
C LEU A 14 -9.57 -7.80 -8.51
N ILE A 15 -8.28 -7.56 -8.37
CA ILE A 15 -7.52 -6.66 -9.25
C ILE A 15 -7.53 -7.19 -10.70
N GLU A 16 -7.30 -8.48 -10.92
CA GLU A 16 -7.32 -9.05 -12.28
C GLU A 16 -8.72 -8.92 -12.91
N LYS A 17 -9.77 -9.27 -12.15
CA LYS A 17 -11.17 -9.14 -12.61
C LYS A 17 -11.55 -7.69 -12.94
N LEU A 18 -11.05 -6.71 -12.17
CA LEU A 18 -11.31 -5.29 -12.41
C LEU A 18 -10.53 -4.73 -13.61
N LYS A 19 -9.34 -5.28 -13.91
CA LYS A 19 -8.57 -4.89 -15.10
C LYS A 19 -9.32 -5.23 -16.40
N GLU A 20 -10.09 -6.29 -16.43
CA GLU A 20 -10.93 -6.63 -17.58
C GLU A 20 -12.01 -5.58 -17.83
N ASN A 21 -12.54 -4.97 -16.77
CA ASN A 21 -13.55 -3.91 -16.83
C ASN A 21 -12.89 -2.52 -16.80
N LYS A 22 -12.43 -2.03 -17.93
CA LYS A 22 -11.69 -0.75 -18.13
C LYS A 22 -12.32 0.52 -17.53
N LYS A 23 -13.43 0.45 -16.81
CA LYS A 23 -14.24 1.59 -16.34
C LYS A 23 -14.02 2.00 -14.91
N LEU A 24 -13.41 1.18 -14.05
CA LEU A 24 -13.24 1.46 -12.63
C LEU A 24 -11.75 1.63 -12.30
N ASN A 25 -11.46 2.58 -11.41
CA ASN A 25 -10.14 2.71 -10.83
C ASN A 25 -9.86 1.43 -10.01
N VAL A 26 -8.98 0.58 -10.52
CA VAL A 26 -8.69 -0.78 -10.01
C VAL A 26 -8.30 -0.77 -8.53
N PHE A 27 -7.93 0.39 -8.00
CA PHE A 27 -7.41 0.56 -6.65
C PHE A 27 -8.48 0.88 -5.60
N VAL A 28 -9.64 1.41 -6.02
CA VAL A 28 -10.68 1.88 -5.10
C VAL A 28 -11.31 0.72 -4.33
N LEU A 29 -11.69 -0.34 -5.03
CA LEU A 29 -12.43 -1.43 -4.41
C LEU A 29 -11.60 -2.24 -3.40
N PRO A 30 -10.33 -2.63 -3.68
CA PRO A 30 -9.49 -3.27 -2.67
C PRO A 30 -9.30 -2.41 -1.41
N THR A 31 -9.06 -1.10 -1.58
CA THR A 31 -8.88 -0.17 -0.45
C THR A 31 -10.17 -0.03 0.37
N LEU A 32 -11.34 0.02 -0.27
CA LEU A 32 -12.62 0.06 0.44
C LEU A 32 -12.87 -1.21 1.26
N ILE A 33 -12.57 -2.38 0.70
CA ILE A 33 -12.68 -3.65 1.44
C ILE A 33 -11.77 -3.64 2.66
N GLU A 34 -10.54 -3.17 2.53
CA GLU A 34 -9.61 -3.04 3.64
C GLU A 34 -10.13 -2.08 4.72
N CYS A 35 -10.62 -0.91 4.33
CA CYS A 35 -11.23 0.05 5.24
C CYS A 35 -12.43 -0.54 5.99
N LEU A 36 -13.28 -1.32 5.31
CA LEU A 36 -14.43 -1.99 5.94
C LEU A 36 -13.98 -3.03 6.97
N ILE A 37 -12.97 -3.84 6.65
CA ILE A 37 -12.45 -4.86 7.57
C ILE A 37 -11.86 -4.19 8.81
N LEU A 38 -10.98 -3.20 8.65
CA LEU A 38 -10.33 -2.50 9.75
C LEU A 38 -11.35 -1.77 10.64
N SER A 39 -12.35 -1.12 10.03
CA SER A 39 -13.43 -0.45 10.76
C SER A 39 -14.28 -1.45 11.54
N SER A 40 -14.60 -2.61 10.94
CA SER A 40 -15.36 -3.66 11.62
C SER A 40 -14.61 -4.21 12.84
N ILE A 41 -13.30 -4.42 12.72
CA ILE A 41 -12.48 -4.86 13.86
C ILE A 41 -12.46 -3.82 14.98
N ALA A 42 -12.31 -2.53 14.64
CA ALA A 42 -12.33 -1.45 15.63
C ALA A 42 -13.68 -1.37 16.36
N ILE A 43 -14.80 -1.53 15.65
CA ILE A 43 -16.15 -1.52 16.24
C ILE A 43 -16.35 -2.74 17.15
N ILE A 44 -16.00 -3.95 16.71
CA ILE A 44 -16.12 -5.18 17.50
C ILE A 44 -15.29 -5.09 18.78
N SER A 45 -14.10 -4.51 18.70
CA SER A 45 -13.23 -4.32 19.88
C SER A 45 -13.81 -3.36 20.92
N ASN A 46 -14.65 -2.43 20.51
CA ASN A 46 -15.21 -1.40 21.40
C ASN A 46 -16.40 -1.93 22.24
N THR A 47 -16.90 -3.15 21.97
CA THR A 47 -18.02 -3.76 22.69
C THR A 47 -17.64 -4.39 24.05
N GLY A 48 -16.44 -4.09 24.56
CA GLY A 48 -16.04 -4.30 25.96
C GLY A 48 -15.38 -5.64 26.30
N GLU A 49 -15.73 -6.73 25.66
CA GLU A 49 -15.03 -8.01 25.78
C GLU A 49 -14.60 -8.53 24.43
N LEU A 50 -13.32 -8.86 24.27
CA LEU A 50 -12.78 -9.57 23.12
C LEU A 50 -13.33 -11.01 23.08
N LYS A 51 -14.62 -11.12 22.73
CA LYS A 51 -15.36 -12.37 22.74
C LYS A 51 -14.79 -13.42 21.76
N TYR A 52 -14.11 -12.96 20.72
CA TYR A 52 -13.55 -13.81 19.67
C TYR A 52 -12.15 -13.32 19.24
N PRO A 53 -11.10 -13.48 20.07
CA PRO A 53 -9.75 -12.98 19.74
C PRO A 53 -9.17 -13.65 18.48
N ASP A 54 -9.43 -14.94 18.28
CA ASP A 54 -8.95 -15.68 17.11
C ASP A 54 -9.55 -15.15 15.80
N LEU A 55 -10.82 -14.76 15.81
CA LEU A 55 -11.48 -14.15 14.66
C LEU A 55 -10.83 -12.81 14.32
N ILE A 56 -10.53 -11.98 15.31
CA ILE A 56 -9.85 -10.69 15.11
C ILE A 56 -8.48 -10.91 14.52
N VAL A 57 -7.70 -11.85 15.04
CA VAL A 57 -6.39 -12.22 14.48
C VAL A 57 -6.52 -12.69 13.03
N CYS A 58 -7.50 -13.53 12.73
CA CYS A 58 -7.75 -14.00 11.37
C CYS A 58 -8.11 -12.85 10.42
N LEU A 59 -8.94 -11.91 10.85
CA LEU A 59 -9.33 -10.73 10.05
C LEU A 59 -8.14 -9.78 9.83
N LEU A 60 -7.31 -9.55 10.86
CA LEU A 60 -6.09 -8.75 10.73
C LEU A 60 -5.09 -9.39 9.76
N LEU A 61 -4.88 -10.71 9.86
CA LEU A 61 -4.03 -11.43 8.93
C LEU A 61 -4.57 -11.39 7.50
N PHE A 62 -5.89 -11.49 7.33
CA PHE A 62 -6.54 -11.34 6.03
C PHE A 62 -6.31 -9.93 5.47
N ALA A 63 -6.59 -8.88 6.23
CA ALA A 63 -6.37 -7.49 5.82
C ALA A 63 -4.91 -7.25 5.44
N MET A 64 -3.97 -7.76 6.24
CA MET A 64 -2.53 -7.64 5.99
C MET A 64 -2.10 -8.36 4.69
N GLY A 65 -2.64 -9.56 4.42
CA GLY A 65 -2.40 -10.28 3.17
C GLY A 65 -3.00 -9.56 1.97
N HIS A 66 -4.22 -9.04 2.14
CA HIS A 66 -4.94 -8.27 1.12
C HIS A 66 -4.16 -7.01 0.72
N GLN A 67 -3.74 -6.19 1.69
CA GLN A 67 -2.94 -4.98 1.47
C GLN A 67 -1.59 -5.29 0.83
N ASN A 68 -0.90 -6.31 1.31
CA ASN A 68 0.42 -6.68 0.80
C ASN A 68 0.38 -7.09 -0.68
N SER A 69 -0.62 -7.89 -1.07
CA SER A 69 -0.84 -8.27 -2.47
C SER A 69 -1.18 -7.06 -3.35
N PHE A 70 -2.05 -6.18 -2.86
CA PHE A 70 -2.46 -4.96 -3.52
C PHE A 70 -1.27 -4.03 -3.81
N VAL A 71 -0.47 -3.69 -2.79
CA VAL A 71 0.70 -2.83 -2.92
C VAL A 71 1.75 -3.45 -3.84
N THR A 72 1.95 -4.76 -3.74
CA THR A 72 2.89 -5.49 -4.63
C THR A 72 2.49 -5.39 -6.09
N LYS A 73 1.19 -5.53 -6.39
CA LYS A 73 0.69 -5.41 -7.77
C LYS A 73 0.75 -4.00 -8.33
N ILE A 74 0.45 -2.97 -7.52
CA ILE A 74 0.56 -1.57 -7.93
C ILE A 74 2.00 -1.19 -8.26
N SER A 75 2.93 -1.63 -7.42
CA SER A 75 4.35 -1.28 -7.53
C SER A 75 5.13 -2.15 -8.53
N ASN A 76 4.46 -3.05 -9.29
CA ASN A 76 5.11 -4.05 -10.13
C ASN A 76 6.18 -4.85 -9.36
N ALA A 77 5.83 -5.31 -8.15
CA ALA A 77 6.67 -6.07 -7.24
C ALA A 77 7.91 -5.32 -6.68
N VAL A 78 8.02 -4.00 -6.91
CA VAL A 78 9.11 -3.19 -6.35
C VAL A 78 8.92 -2.96 -4.85
N VAL A 79 7.66 -2.81 -4.40
CA VAL A 79 7.31 -2.59 -2.99
C VAL A 79 6.66 -3.84 -2.41
N ARG A 80 7.30 -4.42 -1.38
CA ARG A 80 6.77 -5.51 -0.56
C ARG A 80 6.90 -5.10 0.89
N THR A 81 5.84 -4.57 1.47
CA THR A 81 5.86 -3.94 2.80
C THR A 81 6.15 -4.89 3.94
N THR A 82 5.87 -6.19 3.79
CA THR A 82 6.06 -7.20 4.85
C THR A 82 7.39 -7.97 4.73
N HIS A 83 8.18 -7.75 3.68
CA HIS A 83 9.48 -8.42 3.46
C HIS A 83 10.66 -7.52 3.88
N LEU A 84 10.69 -7.07 5.14
CA LEU A 84 11.77 -6.21 5.65
C LEU A 84 13.16 -6.81 5.46
N THR A 85 13.34 -8.09 5.75
CA THR A 85 14.63 -8.76 5.55
C THR A 85 15.09 -8.71 4.10
N GLY A 86 14.18 -8.95 3.15
CA GLY A 86 14.47 -8.82 1.71
C GLY A 86 14.80 -7.37 1.32
N LEU A 87 14.06 -6.38 1.85
CA LEU A 87 14.33 -4.97 1.60
C LEU A 87 15.73 -4.54 2.09
N PHE A 88 16.14 -4.99 3.29
CA PHE A 88 17.48 -4.72 3.82
C PHE A 88 18.57 -5.44 3.01
N THR A 89 18.33 -6.69 2.61
CA THR A 89 19.27 -7.44 1.75
C THR A 89 19.49 -6.73 0.42
N ASP A 90 18.39 -6.38 -0.27
CA ASP A 90 18.46 -5.67 -1.54
C ASP A 90 19.10 -4.29 -1.39
N LEU A 91 18.79 -3.57 -0.29
CA LEU A 91 19.42 -2.28 0.02
C LEU A 91 20.93 -2.42 0.20
N GLY A 92 21.37 -3.46 0.92
CA GLY A 92 22.80 -3.75 1.08
C GLY A 92 23.51 -4.04 -0.24
N ILE A 93 22.87 -4.82 -1.10
CA ILE A 93 23.38 -5.13 -2.45
C ILE A 93 23.47 -3.84 -3.28
N GLU A 94 22.41 -3.05 -3.34
CA GLU A 94 22.37 -1.81 -4.12
C GLU A 94 23.37 -0.77 -3.62
N LEU A 95 23.54 -0.65 -2.30
CA LEU A 95 24.56 0.21 -1.71
C LEU A 95 25.97 -0.23 -2.12
N SER A 96 26.26 -1.53 -2.09
CA SER A 96 27.57 -2.05 -2.52
C SER A 96 27.84 -1.74 -3.99
N GLN A 97 26.82 -1.83 -4.87
CA GLN A 97 26.96 -1.51 -6.31
C GLN A 97 27.36 -0.07 -6.57
N LEU A 98 27.04 0.87 -5.66
CA LEU A 98 27.46 2.27 -5.81
C LEU A 98 28.98 2.46 -5.67
N PHE A 99 29.70 1.55 -5.02
CA PHE A 99 31.15 1.58 -4.89
C PHE A 99 31.88 1.05 -6.15
N PHE A 100 31.14 0.37 -7.06
CA PHE A 100 31.70 -0.20 -8.30
C PHE A 100 31.02 0.39 -9.54
N PRO A 101 31.22 1.70 -9.82
CA PRO A 101 30.49 2.39 -10.88
C PRO A 101 30.81 1.87 -12.28
N GLU A 102 31.99 1.29 -12.50
CA GLU A 102 32.44 0.76 -13.80
C GLU A 102 31.59 -0.43 -14.27
N TYR A 103 31.07 -1.24 -13.34
CA TYR A 103 30.23 -2.40 -13.62
C TYR A 103 28.73 -2.10 -13.68
N HIS A 104 28.32 -0.89 -13.26
CA HIS A 104 26.91 -0.51 -13.13
C HIS A 104 26.59 0.82 -13.80
N PRO A 105 26.40 0.83 -15.15
CA PRO A 105 26.17 2.06 -15.93
C PRO A 105 24.86 2.77 -15.57
N HIS A 106 23.89 2.08 -14.92
CA HIS A 106 22.59 2.63 -14.55
C HIS A 106 22.54 3.19 -13.12
N ARG A 107 23.58 3.89 -12.69
CA ARG A 107 23.73 4.42 -11.32
C ARG A 107 22.52 5.24 -10.84
N GLU A 108 21.89 6.01 -11.70
CA GLU A 108 20.72 6.83 -11.33
C GLU A 108 19.49 5.95 -10.99
N LYS A 109 19.32 4.82 -11.66
CA LYS A 109 18.26 3.85 -11.30
C LYS A 109 18.53 3.24 -9.93
N ILE A 110 19.77 2.84 -9.65
CA ILE A 110 20.17 2.25 -8.36
C ILE A 110 19.90 3.26 -7.23
N LYS A 111 20.31 4.52 -7.39
CA LYS A 111 20.01 5.57 -6.39
C LYS A 111 18.53 5.77 -6.17
N ALA A 112 17.72 5.76 -7.24
CA ALA A 112 16.27 5.89 -7.15
C ALA A 112 15.64 4.73 -6.37
N THR A 113 16.12 3.50 -6.59
CA THR A 113 15.64 2.30 -5.87
C THR A 113 16.05 2.32 -4.41
N ILE A 114 17.31 2.68 -4.11
CA ILE A 114 17.80 2.89 -2.73
C ILE A 114 16.91 3.90 -2.00
N LYS A 115 16.66 5.06 -2.61
CA LYS A 115 15.81 6.10 -2.03
C LYS A 115 14.40 5.58 -1.73
N LEU A 116 13.81 4.83 -2.66
CA LEU A 116 12.48 4.23 -2.48
C LEU A 116 12.47 3.23 -1.31
N ARG A 117 13.47 2.33 -1.24
CA ARG A 117 13.58 1.35 -0.14
C ARG A 117 13.77 2.03 1.21
N MET A 118 14.61 3.06 1.27
CA MET A 118 14.78 3.86 2.49
C MET A 118 13.47 4.49 2.95
N TYR A 119 12.66 5.06 2.05
CA TYR A 119 11.34 5.57 2.42
C TYR A 119 10.42 4.47 2.97
N ILE A 120 10.36 3.31 2.32
CA ILE A 120 9.53 2.19 2.80
C ILE A 120 9.94 1.80 4.22
N ILE A 121 11.24 1.61 4.46
CA ILE A 121 11.79 1.24 5.77
C ILE A 121 11.46 2.32 6.82
N CYS A 122 11.73 3.59 6.53
CA CYS A 122 11.45 4.70 7.44
C CYS A 122 9.95 4.79 7.79
N PHE A 123 9.07 4.72 6.80
CA PHE A 123 7.62 4.78 7.04
C PHE A 123 7.10 3.55 7.79
N PHE A 124 7.68 2.37 7.54
CA PHE A 124 7.34 1.17 8.30
C PHE A 124 7.67 1.32 9.79
N PHE A 125 8.89 1.76 10.12
CA PHE A 125 9.28 1.99 11.50
C PHE A 125 8.48 3.11 12.17
N LEU A 126 8.29 4.24 11.47
CA LEU A 126 7.47 5.34 11.98
C LEU A 126 6.03 4.88 12.26
N GLY A 127 5.43 4.12 11.34
CA GLY A 127 4.10 3.56 11.54
C GLY A 127 4.02 2.61 12.74
N GLY A 128 5.03 1.76 12.92
CA GLY A 128 5.15 0.86 14.08
C GLY A 128 5.28 1.62 15.40
N ILE A 129 6.14 2.64 15.46
CA ILE A 129 6.33 3.47 16.65
C ILE A 129 5.05 4.25 16.99
N ILE A 130 4.46 4.93 16.00
CA ILE A 130 3.23 5.71 16.19
C ILE A 130 2.08 4.80 16.60
N GLY A 131 1.88 3.69 15.88
CA GLY A 131 0.84 2.72 16.17
C GLY A 131 0.99 2.10 17.56
N GLY A 132 2.20 1.70 17.93
CA GLY A 132 2.51 1.17 19.27
C GLY A 132 2.29 2.19 20.39
N PHE A 133 2.67 3.45 20.16
CA PHE A 133 2.43 4.53 21.11
C PHE A 133 0.92 4.79 21.31
N LEU A 134 0.15 4.89 20.23
CA LEU A 134 -1.28 5.10 20.28
C LEU A 134 -2.00 3.93 20.96
N TYR A 135 -1.55 2.70 20.66
CA TYR A 135 -2.12 1.49 21.23
C TYR A 135 -1.90 1.42 22.76
N SER A 136 -0.66 1.66 23.21
CA SER A 136 -0.25 1.37 24.60
C SER A 136 -0.30 2.58 25.52
N ARG A 137 0.03 3.79 25.04
CA ARG A 137 0.12 5.00 25.87
C ARG A 137 -1.17 5.79 25.92
N LEU A 138 -1.89 5.85 24.79
CA LEU A 138 -3.19 6.54 24.73
C LEU A 138 -4.37 5.57 24.99
N ASP A 139 -4.10 4.31 25.28
CA ASP A 139 -5.08 3.25 25.55
C ASP A 139 -6.16 3.13 24.45
N LEU A 140 -5.82 3.54 23.23
CA LEU A 140 -6.74 3.44 22.09
C LEU A 140 -6.95 2.00 21.65
N ARG A 141 -6.08 1.08 22.07
CA ARG A 141 -6.15 -0.34 21.71
C ARG A 141 -6.39 -0.54 20.21
N LEU A 142 -7.40 -1.34 19.83
CA LEU A 142 -7.74 -1.59 18.44
C LEU A 142 -8.39 -0.39 17.72
N ASN A 143 -8.84 0.64 18.46
CA ASN A 143 -9.29 1.90 17.85
C ASN A 143 -8.17 2.62 17.08
N THR A 144 -6.90 2.30 17.35
CA THR A 144 -5.75 2.76 16.54
C THR A 144 -5.92 2.41 15.07
N LEU A 145 -6.65 1.36 14.72
CA LEU A 145 -6.95 0.96 13.34
C LEU A 145 -7.76 2.03 12.59
N ILE A 146 -8.56 2.83 13.29
CA ILE A 146 -9.34 3.93 12.70
C ILE A 146 -8.39 4.97 12.07
N LEU A 147 -7.23 5.23 12.71
CA LEU A 147 -6.22 6.10 12.11
C LEU A 147 -5.70 5.55 10.78
N GLY A 148 -5.47 4.23 10.72
CA GLY A 148 -5.11 3.53 9.49
C GLY A 148 -6.18 3.69 8.40
N VAL A 149 -7.46 3.53 8.76
CA VAL A 149 -8.59 3.75 7.84
C VAL A 149 -8.60 5.20 7.32
N VAL A 150 -8.41 6.19 8.19
CA VAL A 150 -8.37 7.61 7.78
C VAL A 150 -7.24 7.86 6.80
N ILE A 151 -6.04 7.33 7.04
CA ILE A 151 -4.89 7.46 6.14
C ILE A 151 -5.17 6.80 4.79
N LEU A 152 -5.77 5.61 4.77
CA LEU A 152 -6.14 4.90 3.53
C LEU A 152 -7.18 5.69 2.72
N VAL A 153 -8.19 6.24 3.37
CA VAL A 153 -9.22 7.06 2.73
C VAL A 153 -8.61 8.33 2.13
N ILE A 154 -7.76 9.04 2.88
CA ILE A 154 -7.05 10.24 2.38
C ILE A 154 -6.20 9.86 1.16
N SER A 155 -5.45 8.76 1.22
CA SER A 155 -4.64 8.26 0.11
C SER A 155 -5.48 7.99 -1.13
N LEU A 156 -6.65 7.37 -0.96
CA LEU A 156 -7.59 7.07 -2.04
C LEU A 156 -8.08 8.34 -2.76
N PHE A 157 -8.49 9.36 -1.98
CA PHE A 157 -8.91 10.65 -2.53
C PHE A 157 -7.79 11.37 -3.27
N TYR A 158 -6.57 11.32 -2.72
CA TYR A 158 -5.41 11.92 -3.35
C TYR A 158 -5.10 11.29 -4.70
N ASP A 159 -5.14 9.97 -4.80
CA ASP A 159 -4.89 9.24 -6.03
C ASP A 159 -5.98 9.48 -7.08
N ASP A 160 -7.26 9.56 -6.69
CA ASP A 160 -8.36 9.88 -7.60
C ASP A 160 -8.25 11.29 -8.18
N ILE A 161 -7.93 12.28 -7.36
CA ILE A 161 -7.69 13.66 -7.79
C ILE A 161 -6.49 13.72 -8.74
N ARG A 162 -5.40 13.08 -8.40
CA ARG A 162 -4.19 13.03 -9.23
C ARG A 162 -4.47 12.38 -10.58
N TYR A 163 -5.21 11.27 -10.60
CA TYR A 163 -5.61 10.60 -11.83
C TYR A 163 -6.45 11.49 -12.73
N LYS A 164 -7.46 12.17 -12.17
CA LYS A 164 -8.31 13.12 -12.91
C LYS A 164 -7.51 14.28 -13.48
N LEU A 165 -6.56 14.84 -12.72
CA LEU A 165 -5.70 15.93 -13.18
C LEU A 165 -4.80 15.48 -14.35
N ILE A 166 -4.21 14.30 -14.27
CA ILE A 166 -3.36 13.76 -15.36
C ILE A 166 -4.19 13.48 -16.61
N ALA A 167 -5.38 12.90 -16.46
CA ALA A 167 -6.29 12.62 -17.57
C ALA A 167 -6.72 13.92 -18.28
N THR A 168 -7.03 14.97 -17.52
CA THR A 168 -7.39 16.29 -18.05
C THR A 168 -6.22 16.92 -18.79
N LYS A 169 -5.01 16.88 -18.24
CA LYS A 169 -3.79 17.39 -18.93
C LYS A 169 -3.51 16.66 -20.23
N ARG A 170 -3.69 15.33 -20.29
CA ARG A 170 -3.52 14.54 -21.52
C ARG A 170 -4.55 14.95 -22.59
N LYS A 171 -5.83 15.09 -22.22
CA LYS A 171 -6.88 15.57 -23.14
C LYS A 171 -6.60 16.97 -23.68
N TYR A 172 -6.14 17.88 -22.82
CA TYR A 172 -5.77 19.24 -23.22
C TYR A 172 -4.58 19.25 -24.22
N LYS A 173 -3.55 18.44 -23.95
CA LYS A 173 -2.39 18.32 -24.84
C LYS A 173 -2.77 17.73 -26.20
N GLN A 174 -3.65 16.74 -26.25
CA GLN A 174 -4.16 16.16 -27.49
C GLN A 174 -4.96 17.20 -28.32
N ARG A 175 -5.86 17.98 -27.67
CA ARG A 175 -6.60 19.05 -28.36
C ARG A 175 -5.68 20.10 -28.96
N LYS A 176 -4.62 20.47 -28.24
CA LYS A 176 -3.66 21.48 -28.73
C LYS A 176 -2.84 21.02 -29.95
N MET A 177 -2.51 19.71 -30.00
CA MET A 177 -1.81 19.14 -31.17
C MET A 177 -2.72 19.10 -32.42
N VAL A 178 -3.99 18.80 -32.27
CA VAL A 178 -4.96 18.79 -33.38
C VAL A 178 -5.19 20.21 -33.94
N HIS A 179 -5.15 21.24 -33.08
CA HIS A 179 -5.33 22.66 -33.51
C HIS A 179 -4.09 23.25 -34.20
N HIS A 180 -2.91 22.65 -34.05
CA HIS A 180 -1.68 23.09 -34.74
C HIS A 180 -1.39 22.32 -36.03
N SER A 181 -2.21 21.33 -36.40
CA SER A 181 -2.08 20.54 -37.64
C SER A 181 -3.05 21.03 -38.75
N HIS A 182 -3.77 22.10 -38.51
CA HIS A 182 -4.57 22.88 -39.47
C HIS A 182 -4.01 24.30 -39.60
#